data_b1c53ceb9df570380bb903127b77a6b2
#
_entry.id   b1c53ceb9df570380bb903127b77a6b2
#
_cell.length_a   1.000
_cell.length_b   1.000
_cell.length_c   1.000
_cell.angle_alpha   90.00
_cell.angle_beta   90.00
_cell.angle_gamma   90.00
#
_symmetry.space_group_name_H-M   'P 1'
#
loop_
_entity.id
_entity.type
_entity.pdbx_description
1 polymer ?
#
loop_
_entity_poly.entity_id
_entity_poly.type
_entity_poly.pdbx_seq_one_letter_code
_entity_poly.pdbx_strand_id
1 'polypeptide(L)'
;VEAMTMADRIVVLNAGNVEQFGSPLDLYRKPANRFVAGFIGSPKMNFIDGPKAARHNAHSIGIRPEHFKLATTPTAGAWKGKVGVAEQLGSDTFLHVHVEGLDLMTVRTDGDQMFSHGDDVYLTPDPTRIYRFDAAGKAL
;
A
#
# COMPACT_ATOMS: atom_id res chain seq x y z
N VAL A 1 -13.59 4.93 2.33
CA VAL A 1 -14.35 4.38 1.18
C VAL A 1 -15.52 5.27 0.83
N GLU A 2 -16.36 5.64 1.81
CA GLU A 2 -17.48 6.55 1.55
C GLU A 2 -17.01 7.91 1.02
N ALA A 3 -15.94 8.46 1.57
CA ALA A 3 -15.36 9.71 1.10
C ALA A 3 -14.94 9.62 -0.36
N MET A 4 -14.44 8.44 -0.79
CA MET A 4 -14.01 8.22 -2.16
C MET A 4 -15.15 8.06 -3.16
N THR A 5 -16.31 7.58 -2.70
CA THR A 5 -17.41 7.22 -3.60
C THR A 5 -18.55 8.24 -3.62
N MET A 6 -18.68 9.05 -2.60
CA MET A 6 -19.85 9.94 -2.43
C MET A 6 -19.54 11.42 -2.53
N ALA A 7 -18.30 11.82 -2.52
CA ALA A 7 -17.91 13.22 -2.59
C ALA A 7 -17.31 13.59 -3.94
N ASP A 8 -17.70 14.76 -4.48
CA ASP A 8 -17.06 15.33 -5.67
C ASP A 8 -15.69 15.90 -5.34
N ARG A 9 -15.55 16.44 -4.12
CA ARG A 9 -14.32 17.02 -3.59
C ARG A 9 -14.18 16.65 -2.13
N ILE A 10 -12.96 16.42 -1.73
CA ILE A 10 -12.64 16.16 -0.32
C ILE A 10 -11.48 17.03 0.13
N VAL A 11 -11.49 17.32 1.42
CA VAL A 11 -10.41 18.03 2.10
C VAL A 11 -9.85 17.12 3.16
N VAL A 12 -8.54 16.89 3.13
CA VAL A 12 -7.87 16.11 4.16
C VAL A 12 -7.23 17.08 5.16
N LEU A 13 -7.65 16.95 6.42
CA LEU A 13 -7.18 17.81 7.51
C LEU A 13 -6.29 17.02 8.46
N ASN A 14 -5.26 17.69 8.95
CA ASN A 14 -4.38 17.15 9.96
C ASN A 14 -4.08 18.25 11.00
N ALA A 15 -4.51 18.03 12.25
CA ALA A 15 -4.35 18.99 13.33
C ALA A 15 -4.85 20.40 12.95
N GLY A 16 -5.96 20.48 12.24
CA GLY A 16 -6.57 21.74 11.81
C GLY A 16 -5.98 22.35 10.53
N ASN A 17 -4.92 21.77 10.00
CA ASN A 17 -4.31 22.23 8.74
C ASN A 17 -4.82 21.42 7.55
N VAL A 18 -5.00 22.10 6.41
CA VAL A 18 -5.37 21.44 5.18
C VAL A 18 -4.12 20.77 4.58
N GLU A 19 -4.14 19.45 4.49
CA GLU A 19 -3.05 18.69 3.88
C GLU A 19 -3.22 18.60 2.36
N GLN A 20 -4.44 18.39 1.92
CA GLN A 20 -4.75 18.35 0.49
C GLN A 20 -6.25 18.55 0.28
N PHE A 21 -6.57 19.14 -0.87
CA PHE A 21 -7.94 19.31 -1.36
C PHE A 21 -8.00 18.86 -2.81
N GLY A 22 -9.03 18.15 -3.19
CA GLY A 22 -9.22 17.73 -4.57
C GLY A 22 -10.29 16.66 -4.72
N SER A 23 -10.39 16.09 -5.92
CA SER A 23 -11.28 14.98 -6.14
C SER A 23 -10.73 13.72 -5.44
N PRO A 24 -11.62 12.76 -5.10
CA PRO A 24 -11.16 11.50 -4.52
C PRO A 24 -10.08 10.81 -5.34
N LEU A 25 -10.25 10.79 -6.65
CA LEU A 25 -9.31 10.15 -7.55
C LEU A 25 -7.95 10.84 -7.58
N ASP A 26 -7.93 12.18 -7.54
CA ASP A 26 -6.69 12.94 -7.49
C ASP A 26 -5.90 12.63 -6.21
N LEU A 27 -6.58 12.58 -5.07
CA LEU A 27 -5.94 12.28 -3.80
C LEU A 27 -5.42 10.84 -3.76
N TYR A 28 -6.14 9.92 -4.39
CA TYR A 28 -5.73 8.53 -4.50
C TYR A 28 -4.49 8.37 -5.39
N ARG A 29 -4.49 9.01 -6.56
CA ARG A 29 -3.42 8.88 -7.55
C ARG A 29 -2.19 9.71 -7.22
N LYS A 30 -2.40 10.91 -6.68
CA LYS A 30 -1.32 11.88 -6.41
C LYS A 30 -1.46 12.47 -5.01
N PRO A 31 -1.31 11.66 -3.96
CA PRO A 31 -1.31 12.21 -2.60
C PRO A 31 -0.14 13.16 -2.43
N ALA A 32 -0.39 14.31 -1.82
CA ALA A 32 0.63 15.34 -1.62
C ALA A 32 1.70 14.92 -0.61
N ASN A 33 1.36 14.03 0.30
CA ASN A 33 2.28 13.57 1.34
C ASN A 33 1.86 12.20 1.88
N ARG A 34 2.71 11.66 2.75
CA ARG A 34 2.48 10.34 3.37
C ARG A 34 1.19 10.30 4.21
N PHE A 35 0.86 11.41 4.88
CA PHE A 35 -0.37 11.47 5.67
C PHE A 35 -1.60 11.25 4.79
N VAL A 36 -1.69 11.98 3.67
CA VAL A 36 -2.81 11.85 2.73
C VAL A 36 -2.82 10.46 2.13
N ALA A 37 -1.66 9.95 1.71
CA ALA A 37 -1.55 8.61 1.12
C ALA A 37 -2.06 7.52 2.07
N GLY A 38 -1.75 7.64 3.35
CA GLY A 38 -2.19 6.68 4.37
C GLY A 38 -3.65 6.85 4.75
N PHE A 39 -4.20 8.04 4.56
CA PHE A 39 -5.60 8.35 4.90
C PHE A 39 -6.56 7.87 3.81
N ILE A 40 -6.16 7.98 2.54
CA ILE A 40 -7.01 7.66 1.39
C ILE A 40 -6.82 6.21 0.98
N GLY A 41 -7.93 5.50 0.86
CA GLY A 41 -7.96 4.10 0.46
C GLY A 41 -8.20 3.16 1.62
N SER A 42 -8.73 1.99 1.29
CA SER A 42 -9.01 0.92 2.26
C SER A 42 -8.79 -0.43 1.57
N PRO A 43 -7.92 -1.27 2.10
CA PRO A 43 -7.03 -1.03 3.25
C PRO A 43 -5.99 0.06 2.98
N LYS A 44 -5.31 0.48 4.04
CA LYS A 44 -4.27 1.51 3.95
C LYS A 44 -3.12 1.10 3.05
N MET A 45 -2.47 2.11 2.46
CA MET A 45 -1.20 1.94 1.78
C MET A 45 -0.14 1.33 2.71
N ASN A 46 0.67 0.43 2.17
CA ASN A 46 1.82 -0.10 2.88
C ASN A 46 2.96 0.91 2.78
N PHE A 47 3.60 1.22 3.90
CA PHE A 47 4.76 2.12 3.92
C PHE A 47 6.01 1.34 4.29
N ILE A 48 7.07 1.57 3.53
CA ILE A 48 8.35 0.90 3.71
C ILE A 48 9.46 1.94 3.82
N ASP A 49 10.23 1.86 4.89
CA ASP A 49 11.38 2.73 5.13
C ASP A 49 12.67 1.91 4.93
N GLY A 50 13.81 2.57 5.02
CA GLY A 50 15.11 1.91 5.02
C GLY A 50 15.64 1.51 3.65
N PRO A 51 16.40 0.37 3.56
CA PRO A 51 17.12 0.02 2.33
C PRO A 51 16.25 -0.12 1.08
N LYS A 52 15.04 -0.66 1.22
CA LYS A 52 14.15 -0.81 0.06
C LYS A 52 13.67 0.55 -0.46
N ALA A 53 13.44 1.51 0.43
CA ALA A 53 13.08 2.87 0.04
C ALA A 53 14.29 3.60 -0.58
N ALA A 54 15.46 3.41 0.00
CA ALA A 54 16.69 4.04 -0.49
C ALA A 54 17.01 3.66 -1.93
N ARG A 55 16.65 2.47 -2.35
CA ARG A 55 16.82 2.02 -3.74
C ARG A 55 16.01 2.86 -4.72
N HIS A 56 14.97 3.52 -4.25
CA HIS A 56 14.10 4.41 -5.05
C HIS A 56 14.43 5.89 -4.81
N ASN A 57 15.56 6.18 -4.19
CA ASN A 57 15.97 7.54 -3.84
C ASN A 57 14.90 8.26 -2.98
N ALA A 58 14.38 7.55 -1.99
CA ALA A 58 13.33 8.05 -1.12
C ALA A 58 13.63 7.69 0.34
N HIS A 59 13.10 8.49 1.26
CA HIS A 59 13.13 8.16 2.69
C HIS A 59 12.15 7.03 3.00
N SER A 60 10.97 7.08 2.37
CA SER A 60 10.00 6.00 2.44
C SER A 60 9.32 5.83 1.08
N ILE A 61 8.79 4.62 0.85
CA ILE A 61 7.95 4.34 -0.30
C ILE A 61 6.61 3.83 0.17
N GLY A 62 5.58 4.04 -0.63
CA GLY A 62 4.24 3.55 -0.37
C GLY A 62 3.76 2.67 -1.51
N ILE A 63 3.14 1.56 -1.17
CA ILE A 63 2.60 0.62 -2.13
C ILE A 63 1.21 0.22 -1.68
N ARG A 64 0.23 0.44 -2.53
CA ARG A 64 -1.14 0.04 -2.20
C ARG A 64 -1.29 -1.48 -2.28
N PRO A 65 -2.19 -2.07 -1.48
CA PRO A 65 -2.38 -3.53 -1.46
C PRO A 65 -2.63 -4.13 -2.83
N GLU A 66 -3.34 -3.42 -3.70
CA GLU A 66 -3.67 -3.89 -5.05
C GLU A 66 -2.53 -3.76 -6.05
N HIS A 67 -1.44 -3.12 -5.67
CA HIS A 67 -0.29 -2.87 -6.56
C HIS A 67 0.89 -3.82 -6.31
N PHE A 68 0.66 -4.91 -5.61
CA PHE A 68 1.59 -6.02 -5.51
C PHE A 68 1.18 -7.13 -6.45
N LYS A 69 2.17 -7.72 -7.10
CA LYS A 69 2.01 -9.00 -7.78
C LYS A 69 2.43 -10.09 -6.80
N LEU A 70 1.58 -11.08 -6.61
CA LEU A 70 1.82 -12.16 -5.67
C LEU A 70 2.10 -13.47 -6.42
N ALA A 71 3.17 -14.15 -6.06
CA ALA A 71 3.52 -15.46 -6.60
C ALA A 71 3.69 -16.47 -5.46
N THR A 72 3.46 -17.73 -5.76
CA THR A 72 3.62 -18.83 -4.81
C THR A 72 4.94 -19.57 -5.00
N THR A 73 5.68 -19.23 -6.06
CA THR A 73 7.00 -19.81 -6.36
C THR A 73 8.07 -18.73 -6.32
N PRO A 74 9.34 -19.08 -6.04
CA PRO A 74 10.42 -18.11 -6.01
C PRO A 74 10.49 -17.30 -7.30
N THR A 75 10.57 -15.97 -7.13
CA THR A 75 10.59 -15.01 -8.22
C THR A 75 11.77 -14.07 -8.00
N ALA A 76 12.57 -13.83 -9.05
CA ALA A 76 13.73 -12.96 -8.97
C ALA A 76 13.32 -11.54 -8.56
N GLY A 77 14.01 -10.98 -7.56
CA GLY A 77 13.75 -9.63 -7.06
C GLY A 77 12.50 -9.48 -6.19
N ALA A 78 11.72 -10.53 -6.00
CA ALA A 78 10.53 -10.49 -5.16
C ALA A 78 10.89 -10.52 -3.68
N TRP A 79 9.97 -9.98 -2.86
CA TRP A 79 10.10 -10.02 -1.40
C TRP A 79 9.46 -11.30 -0.89
N LYS A 80 10.27 -12.17 -0.30
CA LYS A 80 9.75 -13.39 0.30
C LYS A 80 9.05 -13.07 1.61
N GLY A 81 7.86 -13.63 1.79
CA GLY A 81 7.09 -13.46 3.02
C GLY A 81 6.30 -14.71 3.35
N LYS A 82 5.68 -14.68 4.51
CA LYS A 82 4.80 -15.75 4.99
C LYS A 82 3.42 -15.18 5.25
N VAL A 83 2.40 -15.89 4.79
CA VAL A 83 1.01 -15.51 5.04
C VAL A 83 0.70 -15.63 6.53
N GLY A 84 0.20 -14.55 7.11
CA GLY A 84 -0.32 -14.56 8.47
C GLY A 84 -1.81 -14.83 8.48
N VAL A 85 -2.60 -13.85 8.08
CA VAL A 85 -4.06 -13.93 8.11
C VAL A 85 -4.61 -13.55 6.73
N ALA A 86 -5.67 -14.21 6.32
CA ALA A 86 -6.46 -13.82 5.16
C ALA A 86 -7.76 -13.17 5.66
N GLU A 87 -8.10 -12.01 5.09
CA GLU A 87 -9.27 -11.25 5.50
C GLU A 87 -10.14 -10.95 4.29
N GLN A 88 -11.43 -11.21 4.42
CA GLN A 88 -12.41 -10.94 3.36
C GLN A 88 -13.04 -9.57 3.60
N LEU A 89 -12.89 -8.66 2.65
CA LEU A 89 -13.51 -7.33 2.68
C LEU A 89 -14.33 -7.16 1.42
N GLY A 90 -15.65 -7.31 1.55
CA GLY A 90 -16.53 -7.31 0.39
C GLY A 90 -16.23 -8.49 -0.53
N SER A 91 -16.00 -8.22 -1.80
CA SER A 91 -15.66 -9.24 -2.81
C SER A 91 -14.16 -9.52 -2.89
N ASP A 92 -13.34 -8.74 -2.17
CA ASP A 92 -11.88 -8.86 -2.23
C ASP A 92 -11.35 -9.62 -1.03
N THR A 93 -10.27 -10.36 -1.26
CA THR A 93 -9.51 -11.00 -0.19
C THR A 93 -8.17 -10.31 -0.05
N PHE A 94 -7.80 -9.98 1.19
CA PHE A 94 -6.53 -9.37 1.52
C PHE A 94 -5.72 -10.32 2.39
N LEU A 95 -4.44 -10.46 2.06
CA LEU A 95 -3.50 -11.22 2.87
C LEU A 95 -2.65 -10.26 3.69
N HIS A 96 -2.45 -10.62 4.94
CA HIS A 96 -1.49 -9.97 5.80
C HIS A 96 -0.23 -10.82 5.77
N VAL A 97 0.84 -10.28 5.20
CA VAL A 97 2.07 -11.02 4.90
C VAL A 97 3.23 -10.51 5.74
N HIS A 98 3.90 -11.40 6.44
CA HIS A 98 5.09 -11.09 7.22
C HIS A 98 6.31 -11.16 6.29
N VAL A 99 6.89 -10.02 5.98
CA VAL A 99 8.12 -9.92 5.20
C VAL A 99 9.27 -9.58 6.15
N GLU A 100 10.35 -10.35 6.10
CA GLU A 100 11.48 -10.15 6.99
C GLU A 100 12.04 -8.73 6.87
N GLY A 101 12.22 -8.07 8.01
CA GLY A 101 12.75 -6.71 8.07
C GLY A 101 11.74 -5.61 7.80
N LEU A 102 10.49 -5.95 7.52
CA LEU A 102 9.43 -5.00 7.25
C LEU A 102 8.27 -5.17 8.22
N ASP A 103 7.42 -4.14 8.27
CA ASP A 103 6.13 -4.26 8.93
C ASP A 103 5.23 -5.22 8.14
N LEU A 104 4.13 -5.63 8.76
CA LEU A 104 3.16 -6.49 8.12
C LEU A 104 2.63 -5.82 6.85
N MET A 105 2.75 -6.52 5.72
CA MET A 105 2.27 -6.03 4.43
C MET A 105 0.85 -6.52 4.18
N THR A 106 -0.01 -5.64 3.66
CA THR A 106 -1.36 -6.01 3.24
C THR A 106 -1.37 -6.09 1.71
N VAL A 107 -1.82 -7.22 1.18
CA VAL A 107 -1.79 -7.52 -0.25
C VAL A 107 -3.16 -8.01 -0.69
N ARG A 108 -3.71 -7.43 -1.76
CA ARG A 108 -4.96 -7.92 -2.35
C ARG A 108 -4.67 -9.14 -3.22
N THR A 109 -5.49 -10.17 -3.08
CA THR A 109 -5.38 -11.38 -3.89
C THR A 109 -6.60 -11.56 -4.77
N ASP A 110 -6.45 -12.37 -5.80
CA ASP A 110 -7.59 -12.84 -6.58
C ASP A 110 -8.43 -13.78 -5.71
N GLY A 111 -9.76 -13.65 -5.79
CA GLY A 111 -10.67 -14.39 -4.93
C GLY A 111 -10.64 -15.91 -5.09
N ASP A 112 -10.07 -16.40 -6.20
CA ASP A 112 -10.00 -17.83 -6.50
C ASP A 112 -8.82 -18.53 -5.85
N GLN A 113 -7.84 -17.77 -5.32
CA GLN A 113 -6.67 -18.36 -4.68
C GLN A 113 -6.91 -18.54 -3.18
N MET A 114 -6.57 -19.73 -2.70
CA MET A 114 -6.66 -20.05 -1.28
C MET A 114 -5.27 -20.08 -0.67
N PHE A 115 -5.12 -19.38 0.45
CA PHE A 115 -3.86 -19.33 1.19
C PHE A 115 -4.09 -19.77 2.63
N SER A 116 -3.11 -20.47 3.20
CA SER A 116 -3.11 -20.89 4.58
C SER A 116 -2.04 -20.16 5.37
N HIS A 117 -2.26 -20.00 6.67
CA HIS A 117 -1.28 -19.43 7.59
C HIS A 117 0.07 -20.15 7.43
N GLY A 118 1.11 -19.40 7.26
CA GLY A 118 2.47 -19.93 7.12
C GLY A 118 2.91 -20.23 5.70
N ASP A 119 2.01 -20.11 4.71
CA ASP A 119 2.39 -20.31 3.31
C ASP A 119 3.45 -19.30 2.88
N ASP A 120 4.42 -19.75 2.09
CA ASP A 120 5.42 -18.86 1.51
C ASP A 120 4.84 -18.17 0.29
N VAL A 121 5.03 -16.85 0.20
CA VAL A 121 4.61 -16.04 -0.94
C VAL A 121 5.74 -15.10 -1.34
N TYR A 122 5.67 -14.62 -2.57
CA TYR A 122 6.69 -13.75 -3.14
C TYR A 122 6.01 -12.51 -3.71
N LEU A 123 6.34 -11.35 -3.16
CA LEU A 123 5.68 -10.09 -3.49
C LEU A 123 6.56 -9.25 -4.38
N THR A 124 6.01 -8.76 -5.47
CA THR A 124 6.69 -7.83 -6.36
C THR A 124 5.84 -6.58 -6.52
N PRO A 125 6.33 -5.42 -6.06
CA PRO A 125 5.61 -4.17 -6.29
C PRO A 125 5.56 -3.84 -7.77
N ASP A 126 4.44 -3.26 -8.22
CA ASP A 126 4.38 -2.70 -9.57
C ASP A 126 5.27 -1.46 -9.61
N PRO A 127 6.36 -1.46 -10.39
CA PRO A 127 7.31 -0.36 -10.39
C PRO A 127 6.73 0.97 -10.87
N THR A 128 5.60 0.94 -11.58
CA THR A 128 4.93 2.14 -12.06
C THR A 128 3.95 2.73 -11.04
N ARG A 129 3.75 2.06 -9.91
CA ARG A 129 2.78 2.43 -8.88
C ARG A 129 3.40 2.60 -7.50
N ILE A 130 4.70 2.79 -7.43
CA ILE A 130 5.40 3.05 -6.16
C ILE A 130 5.38 4.54 -5.89
N TYR A 131 4.85 4.93 -4.73
CA TYR A 131 4.86 6.31 -4.26
C TYR A 131 6.12 6.53 -3.44
N ARG A 132 6.73 7.71 -3.61
CA ARG A 132 7.99 8.05 -2.95
C ARG A 132 7.78 9.27 -2.08
N PHE A 133 8.37 9.26 -0.87
CA PHE A 133 8.24 10.35 0.09
C PHE A 133 9.60 10.70 0.67
N ASP A 134 9.80 11.99 0.94
CA ASP A 134 11.02 12.47 1.60
C ASP A 134 10.93 12.28 3.12
N ALA A 135 11.97 12.72 3.85
CA ALA A 135 12.03 12.57 5.31
C ALA A 135 10.93 13.36 6.04
N ALA A 136 10.41 14.41 5.42
CA ALA A 136 9.29 15.18 5.97
C ALA A 136 7.92 14.59 5.60
N GLY A 137 7.91 13.52 4.79
CA GLY A 137 6.69 12.88 4.34
C GLY A 137 6.09 13.48 3.07
N LYS A 138 6.79 14.42 2.43
CA LYS A 138 6.32 15.02 1.19
C LYS A 138 6.50 14.07 0.01
N ALA A 139 5.54 14.05 -0.91
CA ALA A 139 5.63 13.29 -2.15
C ALA A 139 6.77 13.84 -3.03
N LEU A 140 7.55 12.91 -3.55
CA LEU A 140 8.64 13.21 -4.48
C LEU A 140 8.18 13.11 -5.93
#